data_b03a89c278c6a0c4031483004d0fa401
#
_entry.id   b03a89c278c6a0c4031483004d0fa401
#
_cell.length_a   1.000
_cell.length_b   1.000
_cell.length_c   1.000
_cell.angle_alpha   90.00
_cell.angle_beta   90.00
_cell.angle_gamma   90.00
#
_symmetry.space_group_name_H-M   'P 1'
#
loop_
_entity.id
_entity.type
_entity.pdbx_description
1 polymer ?
#
loop_
_entity_poly.entity_id
_entity_poly.type
_entity_poly.pdbx_seq_one_letter_code
_entity_poly.pdbx_strand_id
1 'polypeptide(L)'
;MTEGLKKILASVYDGNPAPLHGLIENEEANEYVRDAAINAILVLERTGQMPRAEAVEYFRSLFRWRLQRTHSFAWNGLACAVADLPAPELLDEVRKAYAEGLVDESVADLEGIEQDLAAPKPGRREGHGLVTDVISEMEHWACFHPGDSGPMEPPKAQALVSPPSPPVTAEYVPAKPLVREPKVGRNDPCPCGSGKKHKKCCGKGRTAAPESIRRNHKLL
;
A
#
# COMPACT_ATOMS: atom_id res chain seq x y z
N MET A 1 -11.97 1.45 3.45
CA MET A 1 -10.88 2.43 3.70
C MET A 1 -9.75 2.38 2.66
N THR A 2 -9.66 1.35 1.83
CA THR A 2 -8.58 1.19 0.84
C THR A 2 -8.93 1.63 -0.58
N GLU A 3 -10.19 2.00 -0.86
CA GLU A 3 -10.63 2.39 -2.21
C GLU A 3 -9.87 3.58 -2.82
N GLY A 4 -9.52 4.57 -2.00
CA GLY A 4 -8.70 5.71 -2.43
C GLY A 4 -7.21 5.39 -2.57
N LEU A 5 -6.71 4.35 -1.87
CA LEU A 5 -5.28 4.07 -1.79
C LEU A 5 -4.67 3.70 -3.16
N LYS A 6 -5.38 2.94 -3.99
CA LYS A 6 -4.94 2.60 -5.35
C LYS A 6 -4.67 3.84 -6.20
N LYS A 7 -5.56 4.85 -6.10
CA LYS A 7 -5.41 6.12 -6.83
C LYS A 7 -4.23 6.92 -6.32
N ILE A 8 -4.06 6.99 -4.99
CA ILE A 8 -2.93 7.70 -4.36
C ILE A 8 -1.61 7.06 -4.78
N LEU A 9 -1.48 5.73 -4.68
CA LEU A 9 -0.28 5.01 -5.09
C LEU A 9 0.05 5.24 -6.57
N ALA A 10 -0.96 5.21 -7.45
CA ALA A 10 -0.76 5.49 -8.85
C ALA A 10 -0.40 6.96 -9.11
N SER A 11 -0.94 7.91 -8.33
CA SER A 11 -0.71 9.35 -8.55
C SER A 11 0.68 9.81 -8.12
N VAL A 12 1.35 9.06 -7.24
CA VAL A 12 2.74 9.33 -6.82
C VAL A 12 3.78 8.53 -7.61
N TYR A 13 3.34 7.80 -8.64
CA TYR A 13 4.21 7.01 -9.49
C TYR A 13 5.14 7.92 -10.31
N ASP A 14 6.43 7.65 -10.28
CA ASP A 14 7.49 8.43 -10.91
C ASP A 14 8.09 7.77 -12.17
N GLY A 15 7.46 6.68 -12.64
CA GLY A 15 7.96 5.86 -13.74
C GLY A 15 8.77 4.64 -13.29
N ASN A 16 9.06 4.51 -11.99
CA ASN A 16 9.75 3.35 -11.44
C ASN A 16 8.77 2.38 -10.77
N PRO A 17 8.54 1.18 -11.30
CA PRO A 17 7.60 0.22 -10.71
C PRO A 17 8.13 -0.48 -9.44
N ALA A 18 9.43 -0.40 -9.15
CA ALA A 18 10.04 -1.15 -8.06
C ALA A 18 9.41 -0.91 -6.67
N PRO A 19 9.00 0.32 -6.28
CA PRO A 19 8.33 0.53 -4.99
C PRO A 19 6.97 -0.17 -4.91
N LEU A 20 6.16 -0.16 -5.99
CA LEU A 20 4.89 -0.87 -6.05
C LEU A 20 5.09 -2.39 -6.02
N HIS A 21 6.03 -2.91 -6.81
CA HIS A 21 6.37 -4.32 -6.80
C HIS A 21 6.83 -4.78 -5.41
N GLY A 22 7.73 -4.02 -4.78
CA GLY A 22 8.20 -4.31 -3.42
C GLY A 22 7.06 -4.32 -2.39
N LEU A 23 6.07 -3.43 -2.52
CA LEU A 23 4.90 -3.41 -1.64
C LEU A 23 3.99 -4.62 -1.86
N ILE A 24 3.75 -5.02 -3.11
CA ILE A 24 2.92 -6.18 -3.46
C ILE A 24 3.57 -7.49 -2.96
N GLU A 25 4.87 -7.60 -3.11
CA GLU A 25 5.65 -8.80 -2.78
C GLU A 25 6.00 -8.91 -1.30
N ASN A 26 5.87 -7.83 -0.52
CA ASN A 26 6.19 -7.83 0.90
C ASN A 26 5.09 -8.53 1.72
N GLU A 27 5.41 -9.72 2.21
CA GLU A 27 4.49 -10.56 3.02
C GLU A 27 4.18 -9.98 4.40
N GLU A 28 5.04 -9.11 4.93
CA GLU A 28 4.81 -8.41 6.19
C GLU A 28 3.83 -7.22 6.03
N ALA A 29 3.61 -6.76 4.80
CA ALA A 29 2.64 -5.71 4.54
C ALA A 29 1.21 -6.24 4.65
N ASN A 30 0.32 -5.37 5.13
CA ASN A 30 -1.10 -5.70 5.22
C ASN A 30 -1.66 -6.11 3.84
N GLU A 31 -2.38 -7.22 3.77
CA GLU A 31 -2.88 -7.83 2.53
C GLU A 31 -3.80 -6.90 1.71
N TYR A 32 -4.59 -6.03 2.38
CA TYR A 32 -5.42 -5.03 1.71
C TYR A 32 -4.60 -3.88 1.12
N VAL A 33 -3.45 -3.57 1.70
CA VAL A 33 -2.51 -2.59 1.13
C VAL A 33 -1.81 -3.18 -0.10
N ARG A 34 -1.49 -4.47 -0.06
CA ARG A 34 -0.94 -5.21 -1.21
C ARG A 34 -1.94 -5.28 -2.36
N ASP A 35 -3.21 -5.55 -2.06
CA ASP A 35 -4.31 -5.49 -3.02
C ASP A 35 -4.44 -4.09 -3.64
N ALA A 36 -4.43 -3.04 -2.82
CA ALA A 36 -4.48 -1.66 -3.33
C ALA A 36 -3.29 -1.34 -4.26
N ALA A 37 -2.11 -1.90 -4.02
CA ALA A 37 -0.95 -1.74 -4.89
C ALA A 37 -1.10 -2.52 -6.22
N ILE A 38 -1.71 -3.73 -6.20
CA ILE A 38 -2.10 -4.46 -7.42
C ILE A 38 -3.08 -3.61 -8.25
N ASN A 39 -4.09 -3.05 -7.61
CA ASN A 39 -5.08 -2.19 -8.25
C ASN A 39 -4.46 -0.86 -8.75
N ALA A 40 -3.39 -0.35 -8.13
CA ALA A 40 -2.67 0.81 -8.64
C ALA A 40 -2.04 0.55 -10.01
N ILE A 41 -1.57 -0.67 -10.29
CA ILE A 41 -1.07 -1.06 -11.62
C ILE A 41 -2.17 -0.94 -12.68
N LEU A 42 -3.43 -1.29 -12.35
CA LEU A 42 -4.56 -1.09 -13.26
C LEU A 42 -4.82 0.39 -13.56
N VAL A 43 -4.67 1.26 -12.55
CA VAL A 43 -4.77 2.70 -12.74
C VAL A 43 -3.65 3.20 -13.66
N LEU A 44 -2.42 2.76 -13.44
CA LEU A 44 -1.27 3.14 -14.28
C LEU A 44 -1.42 2.67 -15.73
N GLU A 45 -1.91 1.45 -15.95
CA GLU A 45 -2.19 0.93 -17.28
C GLU A 45 -3.27 1.78 -17.98
N ARG A 46 -4.38 2.01 -17.31
CA ARG A 46 -5.50 2.77 -17.86
C ARG A 46 -5.14 4.22 -18.20
N THR A 47 -4.27 4.82 -17.40
CA THR A 47 -3.82 6.21 -17.60
C THR A 47 -2.63 6.32 -18.55
N GLY A 48 -2.17 5.19 -19.12
CA GLY A 48 -1.07 5.14 -20.08
C GLY A 48 0.32 5.34 -19.47
N GLN A 49 0.44 5.29 -18.14
CA GLN A 49 1.73 5.40 -17.45
C GLN A 49 2.48 4.06 -17.40
N MET A 50 1.78 2.95 -17.58
CA MET A 50 2.36 1.61 -17.68
C MET A 50 1.80 0.91 -18.92
N PRO A 51 2.65 0.34 -19.80
CA PRO A 51 2.18 -0.47 -20.93
C PRO A 51 1.41 -1.70 -20.45
N ARG A 52 0.29 -2.03 -21.13
CA ARG A 52 -0.50 -3.24 -20.82
C ARG A 52 0.35 -4.51 -20.79
N ALA A 53 1.28 -4.65 -21.73
CA ALA A 53 2.15 -5.83 -21.80
C ALA A 53 3.02 -5.99 -20.54
N GLU A 54 3.48 -4.89 -19.96
CA GLU A 54 4.25 -4.87 -18.72
C GLU A 54 3.38 -5.29 -17.53
N ALA A 55 2.17 -4.75 -17.41
CA ALA A 55 1.22 -5.12 -16.37
C ALA A 55 0.86 -6.60 -16.43
N VAL A 56 0.55 -7.14 -17.63
CA VAL A 56 0.24 -8.55 -17.84
C VAL A 56 1.42 -9.45 -17.47
N GLU A 57 2.62 -9.11 -17.89
CA GLU A 57 3.81 -9.92 -17.57
C GLU A 57 4.13 -9.89 -16.09
N TYR A 58 3.96 -8.74 -15.43
CA TYR A 58 4.12 -8.64 -13.99
C TYR A 58 3.07 -9.50 -13.26
N PHE A 59 1.78 -9.41 -13.62
CA PHE A 59 0.74 -10.25 -13.04
C PHE A 59 1.01 -11.75 -13.25
N ARG A 60 1.47 -12.14 -14.45
CA ARG A 60 1.90 -13.52 -14.71
C ARG A 60 3.00 -13.94 -13.74
N SER A 61 3.98 -13.07 -13.48
CA SER A 61 5.06 -13.36 -12.55
C SER A 61 4.57 -13.51 -11.10
N LEU A 62 3.56 -12.71 -10.68
CA LEU A 62 2.92 -12.84 -9.37
C LEU A 62 2.24 -14.21 -9.22
N PHE A 63 1.49 -14.66 -10.21
CA PHE A 63 0.88 -15.99 -10.17
C PHE A 63 1.90 -17.13 -10.10
N ARG A 64 3.05 -16.99 -10.72
CA ARG A 64 4.00 -18.09 -10.88
C ARG A 64 5.01 -18.21 -9.74
N TRP A 65 5.57 -17.11 -9.24
CA TRP A 65 6.69 -17.17 -8.28
C TRP A 65 6.87 -15.96 -7.35
N ARG A 66 6.20 -14.83 -7.57
CA ARG A 66 6.45 -13.63 -6.75
C ARG A 66 5.56 -13.54 -5.52
N LEU A 67 4.36 -14.13 -5.55
CA LEU A 67 3.51 -14.22 -4.38
C LEU A 67 3.72 -15.54 -3.66
N GLN A 68 3.77 -15.46 -2.33
CA GLN A 68 3.79 -16.65 -1.48
C GLN A 68 2.53 -17.48 -1.71
N ARG A 69 2.70 -18.82 -1.80
CA ARG A 69 1.60 -19.78 -2.05
C ARG A 69 0.79 -20.06 -0.78
N THR A 70 0.35 -19.00 -0.10
CA THR A 70 -0.54 -19.03 1.06
C THR A 70 -1.73 -18.15 0.79
N HIS A 71 -2.92 -18.60 1.23
CA HIS A 71 -4.15 -17.84 1.09
C HIS A 71 -3.98 -16.43 1.69
N SER A 72 -4.33 -15.39 0.92
CA SER A 72 -4.34 -14.00 1.37
C SER A 72 -5.25 -13.17 0.45
N PHE A 73 -5.73 -12.02 0.93
CA PHE A 73 -6.56 -11.12 0.15
C PHE A 73 -5.85 -10.59 -1.11
N ALA A 74 -4.51 -10.57 -1.13
CA ALA A 74 -3.75 -10.22 -2.33
C ALA A 74 -4.00 -11.18 -3.51
N TRP A 75 -4.27 -12.46 -3.26
CA TRP A 75 -4.66 -13.41 -4.30
C TRP A 75 -6.03 -13.10 -4.88
N ASN A 76 -6.99 -12.71 -4.04
CA ASN A 76 -8.33 -12.30 -4.49
C ASN A 76 -8.22 -11.05 -5.37
N GLY A 77 -7.46 -10.04 -4.91
CA GLY A 77 -7.21 -8.83 -5.68
C GLY A 77 -6.54 -9.11 -7.02
N LEU A 78 -5.56 -10.01 -7.06
CA LEU A 78 -4.87 -10.38 -8.30
C LEU A 78 -5.82 -11.09 -9.29
N ALA A 79 -6.67 -12.00 -8.80
CA ALA A 79 -7.66 -12.68 -9.64
C ALA A 79 -8.68 -11.69 -10.24
N CYS A 80 -9.20 -10.76 -9.42
CA CYS A 80 -10.08 -9.69 -9.90
C CYS A 80 -9.37 -8.76 -10.90
N ALA A 81 -8.09 -8.43 -10.64
CA ALA A 81 -7.31 -7.57 -11.51
C ALA A 81 -7.15 -8.12 -12.93
N VAL A 82 -7.11 -9.44 -13.09
CA VAL A 82 -7.07 -10.08 -14.42
C VAL A 82 -8.35 -9.78 -15.23
N ALA A 83 -9.52 -9.81 -14.58
CA ALA A 83 -10.78 -9.46 -15.22
C ALA A 83 -10.87 -7.95 -15.51
N ASP A 84 -10.37 -7.11 -14.61
CA ASP A 84 -10.35 -5.65 -14.77
C ASP A 84 -9.35 -5.19 -15.85
N LEU A 85 -8.27 -5.93 -16.06
CA LEU A 85 -7.30 -5.69 -17.14
C LEU A 85 -7.72 -6.26 -18.50
N PRO A 86 -8.85 -6.89 -18.65
CA PRO A 86 -9.25 -7.92 -19.62
C PRO A 86 -8.06 -8.70 -20.19
N ALA A 87 -7.47 -9.57 -19.35
CA ALA A 87 -6.27 -10.34 -19.69
C ALA A 87 -6.56 -11.85 -19.80
N PRO A 88 -7.30 -12.31 -20.83
CA PRO A 88 -7.65 -13.73 -21.01
C PRO A 88 -6.41 -14.64 -21.11
N GLU A 89 -5.26 -14.08 -21.48
CA GLU A 89 -3.97 -14.76 -21.51
C GLU A 89 -3.43 -15.18 -20.15
N LEU A 90 -4.10 -14.79 -19.05
CA LEU A 90 -3.78 -15.17 -17.67
C LEU A 90 -4.81 -16.14 -17.07
N LEU A 91 -5.83 -16.55 -17.82
CA LEU A 91 -6.93 -17.36 -17.28
C LEU A 91 -6.45 -18.71 -16.72
N ASP A 92 -5.47 -19.33 -17.34
CA ASP A 92 -4.95 -20.61 -16.85
C ASP A 92 -4.21 -20.46 -15.52
N GLU A 93 -3.50 -19.33 -15.31
CA GLU A 93 -2.88 -19.00 -14.03
C GLU A 93 -3.95 -18.75 -12.96
N VAL A 94 -5.04 -18.07 -13.31
CA VAL A 94 -6.18 -17.84 -12.40
C VAL A 94 -6.79 -19.18 -11.98
N ARG A 95 -7.14 -20.05 -12.93
CA ARG A 95 -7.71 -21.39 -12.66
C ARG A 95 -6.82 -22.20 -11.72
N LYS A 96 -5.50 -22.13 -11.94
CA LYS A 96 -4.53 -22.81 -11.10
C LYS A 96 -4.53 -22.27 -9.67
N ALA A 97 -4.62 -20.95 -9.48
CA ALA A 97 -4.69 -20.34 -8.16
C ALA A 97 -5.95 -20.76 -7.38
N TYR A 98 -7.10 -20.90 -8.07
CA TYR A 98 -8.33 -21.46 -7.48
C TYR A 98 -8.16 -22.93 -7.11
N ALA A 99 -7.60 -23.74 -7.99
CA ALA A 99 -7.37 -25.17 -7.73
C ALA A 99 -6.42 -25.40 -6.54
N GLU A 100 -5.51 -24.46 -6.27
CA GLU A 100 -4.61 -24.51 -5.12
C GLU A 100 -5.21 -23.90 -3.85
N GLY A 101 -6.47 -23.39 -3.89
CA GLY A 101 -7.15 -22.80 -2.73
C GLY A 101 -6.55 -21.47 -2.26
N LEU A 102 -5.89 -20.72 -3.18
CA LEU A 102 -5.26 -19.44 -2.87
C LEU A 102 -6.24 -18.27 -2.93
N VAL A 103 -7.32 -18.40 -3.71
CA VAL A 103 -8.37 -17.41 -3.91
C VAL A 103 -9.62 -17.85 -3.15
N ASP A 104 -10.28 -16.92 -2.47
CA ASP A 104 -11.54 -17.15 -1.79
C ASP A 104 -12.71 -16.95 -2.76
N GLU A 105 -13.42 -18.03 -3.09
CA GLU A 105 -14.55 -18.01 -4.01
C GLU A 105 -15.72 -17.15 -3.51
N SER A 106 -15.80 -16.88 -2.20
CA SER A 106 -16.83 -15.98 -1.64
C SER A 106 -16.57 -14.50 -1.96
N VAL A 107 -15.31 -14.15 -2.26
CA VAL A 107 -14.88 -12.79 -2.61
C VAL A 107 -14.85 -12.58 -4.12
N ALA A 108 -14.34 -13.57 -4.84
CA ALA A 108 -14.25 -13.56 -6.28
C ALA A 108 -14.54 -14.97 -6.80
N ASP A 109 -15.64 -15.16 -7.51
CA ASP A 109 -15.97 -16.46 -8.09
C ASP A 109 -15.30 -16.63 -9.47
N LEU A 110 -14.82 -17.84 -9.73
CA LEU A 110 -14.10 -18.16 -10.97
C LEU A 110 -15.00 -17.99 -12.20
N GLU A 111 -16.27 -18.42 -12.11
CA GLU A 111 -17.21 -18.33 -13.22
C GLU A 111 -17.47 -16.88 -13.62
N GLY A 112 -17.61 -15.98 -12.63
CA GLY A 112 -17.76 -14.54 -12.87
C GLY A 112 -16.54 -13.94 -13.56
N ILE A 113 -15.32 -14.33 -13.17
CA ILE A 113 -14.09 -13.89 -13.82
C ILE A 113 -14.05 -14.38 -15.29
N GLU A 114 -14.38 -15.63 -15.54
CA GLU A 114 -14.43 -16.20 -16.89
C GLU A 114 -15.46 -15.50 -17.79
N GLN A 115 -16.64 -15.21 -17.24
CA GLN A 115 -17.68 -14.45 -17.94
C GLN A 115 -17.24 -13.01 -18.25
N ASP A 116 -16.59 -12.33 -17.30
CA ASP A 116 -16.10 -10.98 -17.50
C ASP A 116 -14.96 -10.91 -18.52
N LEU A 117 -14.11 -11.94 -18.59
CA LEU A 117 -13.07 -12.04 -19.62
C LEU A 117 -13.66 -12.35 -21.00
N ALA A 118 -14.72 -13.16 -21.07
CA ALA A 118 -15.41 -13.49 -22.33
C ALA A 118 -16.22 -12.31 -22.88
N ALA A 119 -16.82 -11.51 -21.99
CA ALA A 119 -17.65 -10.36 -22.33
C ALA A 119 -17.37 -9.20 -21.36
N PRO A 120 -16.29 -8.42 -21.59
CA PRO A 120 -15.92 -7.31 -20.72
C PRO A 120 -17.06 -6.31 -20.53
N LYS A 121 -17.46 -6.06 -19.29
CA LYS A 121 -18.57 -5.16 -18.97
C LYS A 121 -18.10 -3.70 -19.09
N PRO A 122 -18.87 -2.84 -19.80
CA PRO A 122 -18.60 -1.41 -19.78
C PRO A 122 -18.77 -0.88 -18.35
N GLY A 123 -17.91 0.05 -17.94
CA GLY A 123 -17.97 0.68 -16.60
C GLY A 123 -17.18 -0.04 -15.51
N ARG A 124 -16.80 -1.30 -15.65
CA ARG A 124 -16.01 -2.02 -14.63
C ARG A 124 -14.71 -1.31 -14.26
N ARG A 125 -14.14 -0.55 -15.19
CA ARG A 125 -12.92 0.26 -15.00
C ARG A 125 -13.19 1.69 -14.52
N GLU A 126 -14.43 2.04 -14.18
CA GLU A 126 -14.74 3.33 -13.56
C GLU A 126 -14.05 3.41 -12.19
N GLY A 127 -13.56 4.61 -11.84
CA GLY A 127 -12.78 4.79 -10.61
C GLY A 127 -11.28 4.42 -10.70
N HIS A 128 -10.79 3.95 -11.85
CA HIS A 128 -9.37 3.77 -12.12
C HIS A 128 -8.78 5.04 -12.76
N GLY A 129 -8.80 6.15 -12.05
CA GLY A 129 -8.22 7.43 -12.46
C GLY A 129 -7.18 7.92 -11.46
N LEU A 130 -6.32 8.84 -11.91
CA LEU A 130 -5.38 9.51 -11.01
C LEU A 130 -6.10 10.57 -10.16
N VAL A 131 -5.56 10.87 -9.00
CA VAL A 131 -5.94 12.04 -8.21
C VAL A 131 -5.33 13.26 -8.89
N THR A 132 -6.15 14.02 -9.61
CA THR A 132 -5.73 15.25 -10.31
C THR A 132 -5.99 16.49 -9.47
N ASP A 133 -6.99 16.44 -8.59
CA ASP A 133 -7.34 17.46 -7.63
C ASP A 133 -7.64 16.83 -6.27
N VAL A 134 -6.74 17.05 -5.33
CA VAL A 134 -6.84 16.49 -3.97
C VAL A 134 -8.06 17.05 -3.23
N ILE A 135 -8.41 18.31 -3.47
CA ILE A 135 -9.57 18.94 -2.80
C ILE A 135 -10.85 18.25 -3.24
N SER A 136 -11.05 18.14 -4.56
CA SER A 136 -12.23 17.45 -5.12
C SER A 136 -12.31 15.97 -4.72
N GLU A 137 -11.18 15.27 -4.58
CA GLU A 137 -11.16 13.87 -4.13
C GLU A 137 -11.55 13.73 -2.65
N MET A 138 -11.25 14.73 -1.82
CA MET A 138 -11.43 14.69 -0.37
C MET A 138 -12.69 15.42 0.11
N GLU A 139 -13.18 16.41 -0.63
CA GLU A 139 -14.29 17.27 -0.18
C GLU A 139 -15.56 16.51 0.22
N HIS A 140 -15.80 15.34 -0.37
CA HIS A 140 -16.94 14.49 -0.05
C HIS A 140 -16.74 13.58 1.16
N TRP A 141 -15.56 13.60 1.80
CA TRP A 141 -15.33 12.80 3.00
C TRP A 141 -16.14 13.35 4.18
N ALA A 142 -16.75 12.46 4.96
CA ALA A 142 -17.61 12.82 6.07
C ALA A 142 -16.99 13.81 7.08
N CYS A 143 -15.65 13.82 7.22
CA CYS A 143 -14.95 14.75 8.10
C CYS A 143 -15.02 16.21 7.61
N PHE A 144 -15.32 16.45 6.33
CA PHE A 144 -15.50 17.80 5.76
C PHE A 144 -16.95 18.23 5.63
N HIS A 145 -17.91 17.35 5.98
CA HIS A 145 -19.34 17.65 6.01
C HIS A 145 -19.88 17.71 7.46
N PRO A 146 -19.67 18.82 8.18
CA PRO A 146 -20.07 18.93 9.58
C PRO A 146 -21.59 18.91 9.81
N GLY A 147 -22.42 18.86 8.74
CA GLY A 147 -23.87 18.92 8.84
C GLY A 147 -24.59 17.59 9.02
N ASP A 148 -23.95 16.46 8.73
CA ASP A 148 -24.58 15.12 8.80
C ASP A 148 -24.17 14.32 10.05
N SER A 149 -23.24 14.81 10.83
CA SER A 149 -23.00 14.32 12.17
C SER A 149 -23.99 15.01 13.11
N GLY A 150 -25.23 14.54 13.10
CA GLY A 150 -26.09 14.68 14.28
C GLY A 150 -25.29 14.26 15.51
N PRO A 151 -25.59 14.77 16.74
CA PRO A 151 -24.82 14.41 17.93
C PRO A 151 -24.67 12.89 17.93
N MET A 152 -23.44 12.42 17.79
CA MET A 152 -23.14 11.00 17.87
C MET A 152 -23.50 10.60 19.30
N GLU A 153 -24.76 10.11 19.47
CA GLU A 153 -25.09 9.48 20.74
C GLU A 153 -24.01 8.44 20.98
N PRO A 154 -23.34 8.50 22.12
CA PRO A 154 -22.38 7.46 22.46
C PRO A 154 -23.14 6.14 22.33
N PRO A 155 -22.55 5.13 21.65
CA PRO A 155 -23.23 3.86 21.49
C PRO A 155 -23.73 3.43 22.86
N LYS A 156 -25.07 3.27 23.00
CA LYS A 156 -25.66 2.74 24.22
C LYS A 156 -24.89 1.50 24.53
N ALA A 157 -24.18 1.51 25.64
CA ALA A 157 -23.38 0.39 26.11
C ALA A 157 -24.31 -0.82 26.21
N GLN A 158 -24.51 -1.52 25.12
CA GLN A 158 -24.93 -2.90 25.18
C GLN A 158 -23.78 -3.61 25.86
N ALA A 159 -24.03 -4.06 27.07
CA ALA A 159 -23.08 -4.88 27.78
C ALA A 159 -22.77 -6.11 26.94
N LEU A 160 -21.78 -5.96 26.05
CA LEU A 160 -21.06 -7.09 25.50
C LEU A 160 -20.38 -7.73 26.70
N VAL A 161 -21.01 -8.79 27.18
CA VAL A 161 -20.36 -9.71 28.11
C VAL A 161 -19.19 -10.31 27.31
N SER A 162 -18.08 -9.61 27.32
CA SER A 162 -16.82 -10.14 26.81
C SER A 162 -16.46 -11.35 27.63
N PRO A 163 -16.12 -12.49 27.03
CA PRO A 163 -15.56 -13.59 27.79
C PRO A 163 -14.33 -13.07 28.54
N PRO A 164 -14.06 -13.58 29.76
CA PRO A 164 -12.96 -13.12 30.56
C PRO A 164 -11.66 -13.28 29.77
N SER A 165 -11.00 -12.17 29.51
CA SER A 165 -9.67 -12.14 28.89
C SER A 165 -8.70 -12.92 29.76
N PRO A 166 -7.83 -13.77 29.20
CA PRO A 166 -6.78 -14.42 30.00
C PRO A 166 -5.92 -13.34 30.68
N PRO A 167 -5.38 -13.60 31.86
CA PRO A 167 -4.61 -12.63 32.61
C PRO A 167 -3.40 -12.18 31.79
N VAL A 168 -3.39 -10.90 31.40
CA VAL A 168 -2.25 -10.28 30.72
C VAL A 168 -1.19 -10.00 31.80
N THR A 169 -0.30 -10.95 32.04
CA THR A 169 0.90 -10.77 32.84
C THR A 169 2.07 -10.24 31.98
N ALA A 170 1.80 -9.32 31.09
CA ALA A 170 2.85 -8.53 30.45
C ALA A 170 2.79 -7.13 31.03
N GLU A 171 3.74 -6.82 31.89
CA GLU A 171 3.98 -5.49 32.41
C GLU A 171 4.17 -4.54 31.22
N TYR A 172 3.18 -3.66 30.96
CA TYR A 172 3.30 -2.62 29.95
C TYR A 172 4.40 -1.66 30.38
N VAL A 173 5.58 -1.80 29.80
CA VAL A 173 6.64 -0.80 29.91
C VAL A 173 6.34 0.28 28.87
N PRO A 174 5.91 1.49 29.28
CA PRO A 174 5.65 2.57 28.32
C PRO A 174 6.96 2.88 27.58
N ALA A 175 6.94 2.78 26.26
CA ALA A 175 8.06 3.19 25.42
C ALA A 175 8.40 4.66 25.74
N LYS A 176 9.65 4.92 26.11
CA LYS A 176 10.11 6.30 26.34
C LYS A 176 9.81 7.14 25.10
N PRO A 177 9.21 8.34 25.26
CA PRO A 177 8.98 9.23 24.12
C PRO A 177 10.32 9.46 23.39
N LEU A 178 10.33 9.24 22.09
CA LEU A 178 11.45 9.62 21.23
C LEU A 178 11.56 11.15 21.25
N VAL A 179 12.36 11.68 22.16
CA VAL A 179 12.72 13.09 22.19
C VAL A 179 13.63 13.33 20.99
N ARG A 180 13.08 13.90 19.92
CA ARG A 180 13.89 14.37 18.78
C ARG A 180 14.75 15.50 19.28
N GLU A 181 16.07 15.32 19.22
CA GLU A 181 16.99 16.42 19.50
C GLU A 181 16.65 17.64 18.62
N PRO A 182 16.65 18.86 19.19
CA PRO A 182 16.33 20.06 18.43
C PRO A 182 17.32 20.20 17.26
N LYS A 183 16.80 20.27 16.04
CA LYS A 183 17.63 20.49 14.86
C LYS A 183 18.24 21.88 14.91
N VAL A 184 19.56 21.96 15.02
CA VAL A 184 20.30 23.22 14.96
C VAL A 184 20.09 23.87 13.60
N GLY A 185 19.51 25.06 13.58
CA GLY A 185 19.28 25.85 12.38
C GLY A 185 20.59 26.27 11.71
N ARG A 186 20.55 26.43 10.40
CA ARG A 186 21.73 26.78 9.58
C ARG A 186 22.42 28.08 10.03
N ASN A 187 21.66 29.01 10.62
CA ASN A 187 22.14 30.31 11.09
C ASN A 187 22.39 30.38 12.62
N ASP A 188 22.02 29.34 13.36
CA ASP A 188 22.18 29.28 14.79
C ASP A 188 23.65 29.20 15.20
N PRO A 189 24.01 29.58 16.44
CA PRO A 189 25.36 29.38 16.99
C PRO A 189 25.73 27.89 16.90
N CYS A 190 26.98 27.64 16.51
CA CYS A 190 27.42 26.24 16.36
C CYS A 190 27.55 25.58 17.75
N PRO A 191 26.98 24.39 17.98
CA PRO A 191 27.04 23.69 19.26
C PRO A 191 28.46 23.26 19.68
N CYS A 192 29.43 23.36 18.77
CA CYS A 192 30.84 23.10 19.12
C CYS A 192 31.51 24.21 19.93
N GLY A 193 30.81 25.27 20.29
CA GLY A 193 31.34 26.37 21.12
C GLY A 193 32.23 27.37 20.37
N SER A 194 32.38 27.27 19.04
CA SER A 194 33.27 28.13 18.25
C SER A 194 32.79 29.60 18.06
N GLY A 195 31.59 29.93 18.52
CA GLY A 195 30.95 31.26 18.34
C GLY A 195 30.54 31.57 16.88
N LYS A 196 30.81 30.66 15.93
CA LYS A 196 30.47 30.84 14.52
C LYS A 196 29.10 30.25 14.22
N LYS A 197 28.39 30.79 13.18
CA LYS A 197 27.13 30.21 12.71
C LYS A 197 27.34 28.77 12.21
N HIS A 198 26.41 27.87 12.51
CA HIS A 198 26.51 26.43 12.19
C HIS A 198 26.91 26.17 10.73
N LYS A 199 26.33 26.91 9.74
CA LYS A 199 26.68 26.82 8.32
C LYS A 199 28.13 27.17 7.98
N LYS A 200 28.81 27.95 8.83
CA LYS A 200 30.21 28.38 8.63
C LYS A 200 31.21 27.58 9.47
N CYS A 201 30.71 26.61 10.24
CA CYS A 201 31.50 25.74 11.12
C CYS A 201 31.19 24.27 10.84
N CYS A 202 30.59 23.54 11.74
CA CYS A 202 30.32 22.09 11.60
C CYS A 202 29.30 21.77 10.50
N GLY A 203 28.53 22.73 10.01
CA GLY A 203 27.60 22.60 8.89
C GLY A 203 28.24 22.66 7.50
N LYS A 204 29.56 22.94 7.38
CA LYS A 204 30.26 22.97 6.10
C LYS A 204 30.54 21.57 5.47
N GLY A 205 30.39 20.48 6.24
CA GLY A 205 30.80 19.14 5.84
C GLY A 205 29.67 18.13 5.51
N ARG A 206 28.42 18.55 5.43
CA ARG A 206 27.29 17.60 5.15
C ARG A 206 26.90 17.55 3.68
N THR A 207 27.86 17.25 2.81
CA THR A 207 27.61 16.79 1.41
C THR A 207 28.19 15.42 1.15
N ALA A 208 28.53 14.64 2.18
CA ALA A 208 28.92 13.24 2.02
C ALA A 208 28.22 12.41 3.09
N ALA A 209 27.45 11.41 2.67
CA ALA A 209 26.91 10.39 3.57
C ALA A 209 28.08 9.64 4.23
N PRO A 210 28.00 9.28 5.53
CA PRO A 210 29.07 8.56 6.21
C PRO A 210 29.21 7.15 5.65
N GLU A 211 30.43 6.82 5.29
CA GLU A 211 30.91 5.54 4.73
C GLU A 211 30.87 4.35 5.72
N SER A 212 30.09 4.43 6.80
CA SER A 212 30.07 3.43 7.89
C SER A 212 29.09 2.27 7.70
N ILE A 213 28.36 2.16 6.57
CA ILE A 213 27.46 1.03 6.28
C ILE A 213 28.03 0.03 5.28
N ARG A 214 29.32 0.11 4.90
CA ARG A 214 29.96 -0.81 3.97
C ARG A 214 30.92 -1.83 4.61
N ARG A 215 30.70 -2.23 5.85
CA ARG A 215 31.49 -3.35 6.40
C ARG A 215 30.61 -4.21 7.30
N ASN A 216 29.90 -5.16 6.72
CA ASN A 216 29.57 -6.47 7.29
C ASN A 216 28.76 -7.34 6.32
N HIS A 217 29.34 -7.61 5.13
CA HIS A 217 28.94 -8.76 4.33
C HIS A 217 30.20 -9.39 3.69
N LYS A 218 31.06 -9.93 4.54
CA LYS A 218 32.00 -11.00 4.18
C LYS A 218 32.35 -11.72 5.46
N LEU A 219 31.80 -12.90 5.62
CA LEU A 219 32.34 -14.13 6.22
C LEU A 219 31.21 -15.01 6.76
N LEU A 220 31.13 -16.11 6.14
CA LEU A 220 30.58 -17.46 6.36
C LEU A 220 29.32 -17.75 5.58
#